data_41318bb30becaa222b5e96f80d1c67a3
#
_entry.id   41318bb30becaa222b5e96f80d1c67a3
#
_cell.length_a   1.000
_cell.length_b   1.000
_cell.length_c   1.000
_cell.angle_alpha   90.00
_cell.angle_beta   90.00
_cell.angle_gamma   90.00
#
_symmetry.space_group_name_H-M   'P 1'
#
loop_
_entity.id
_entity.type
_entity.pdbx_description
1 polymer ?
#
loop_
_entity_poly.entity_id
_entity_poly.type
_entity_poly.pdbx_seq_one_letter_code
_entity_poly.pdbx_strand_id
1 'polypeptide(L)'
;SNRRSKGGRVMSQIPGILKGLKVTFRTMIKTLFPGGIKNPVPKPSEGALTVQYPHEKEAPPTRARGVIALHEGNCTACMLCARECPDWCIYIEGHKELAPPRRAGGQPRKVNALDRFDIDYSLCMFCGICVEVCPFDALFWTPEYEFSELRLADLLHDKERLSEWMHTVPDYE
;
A
#
# COMPACT_ATOMS: atom_id res chain seq x y z
N SER A 1 -3.12 -43.85 -43.85
CA SER A 1 -2.89 -42.94 -42.70
C SER A 1 -1.76 -41.96 -43.05
N ASN A 2 -2.17 -40.80 -43.59
CA ASN A 2 -1.27 -39.80 -44.17
C ASN A 2 -1.16 -38.63 -43.21
N ARG A 3 -0.13 -38.59 -42.36
CA ARG A 3 0.18 -37.44 -41.53
C ARG A 3 1.01 -36.44 -42.33
N ARG A 4 0.37 -35.40 -42.86
CA ARG A 4 1.04 -34.22 -43.40
C ARG A 4 1.76 -33.50 -42.25
N SER A 5 3.09 -33.50 -42.27
CA SER A 5 3.94 -32.65 -41.46
C SER A 5 3.71 -31.18 -41.87
N LYS A 6 3.13 -30.39 -40.96
CA LYS A 6 3.05 -28.93 -41.13
C LYS A 6 4.46 -28.35 -40.98
N GLY A 7 5.00 -27.85 -42.09
CA GLY A 7 6.27 -27.15 -42.12
C GLY A 7 6.29 -26.01 -41.13
N GLY A 8 7.13 -26.12 -40.11
CA GLY A 8 7.40 -25.06 -39.17
C GLY A 8 8.00 -23.86 -39.90
N ARG A 9 7.34 -22.72 -39.82
CA ARG A 9 7.86 -21.44 -40.29
C ARG A 9 9.15 -21.15 -39.54
N VAL A 10 10.28 -21.27 -40.19
CA VAL A 10 11.59 -20.84 -39.68
C VAL A 10 11.50 -19.34 -39.48
N MET A 11 11.14 -18.91 -38.28
CA MET A 11 11.28 -17.51 -37.86
C MET A 11 12.77 -17.22 -37.90
N SER A 12 13.17 -16.30 -38.80
CA SER A 12 14.52 -15.78 -38.86
C SER A 12 14.90 -15.31 -37.45
N GLN A 13 15.77 -16.07 -36.80
CA GLN A 13 16.29 -15.73 -35.48
C GLN A 13 17.32 -14.62 -35.64
N ILE A 14 16.83 -13.40 -35.77
CA ILE A 14 17.71 -12.24 -35.54
C ILE A 14 18.27 -12.42 -34.12
N PRO A 15 19.59 -12.50 -33.92
CA PRO A 15 20.18 -12.72 -32.61
C PRO A 15 19.54 -11.81 -31.59
N GLY A 16 19.20 -12.34 -30.41
CA GLY A 16 18.52 -11.57 -29.34
C GLY A 16 19.24 -10.26 -28.99
N ILE A 17 20.57 -10.27 -29.12
CA ILE A 17 21.45 -9.09 -28.97
C ILE A 17 21.07 -7.96 -29.93
N LEU A 18 20.84 -8.26 -31.22
CA LEU A 18 20.47 -7.23 -32.20
C LEU A 18 19.06 -6.66 -31.94
N LYS A 19 18.14 -7.51 -31.43
CA LYS A 19 16.81 -7.05 -31.04
C LYS A 19 16.89 -6.12 -29.80
N GLY A 20 17.66 -6.51 -28.81
CA GLY A 20 17.90 -5.70 -27.62
C GLY A 20 18.55 -4.36 -27.96
N LEU A 21 19.62 -4.38 -28.78
CA LEU A 21 20.32 -3.19 -29.23
C LEU A 21 19.39 -2.23 -30.01
N LYS A 22 18.52 -2.77 -30.86
CA LYS A 22 17.52 -1.98 -31.60
C LYS A 22 16.53 -1.27 -30.65
N VAL A 23 16.10 -1.95 -29.60
CA VAL A 23 15.17 -1.36 -28.61
C VAL A 23 15.85 -0.24 -27.86
N THR A 24 17.04 -0.49 -27.31
CA THR A 24 17.81 0.53 -26.56
C THR A 24 18.17 1.73 -27.43
N PHE A 25 18.62 1.50 -28.66
CA PHE A 25 18.94 2.58 -29.60
C PHE A 25 17.70 3.41 -29.97
N ARG A 26 16.57 2.76 -30.22
CA ARG A 26 15.30 3.48 -30.50
C ARG A 26 14.85 4.33 -29.30
N THR A 27 15.00 3.80 -28.08
CA THR A 27 14.67 4.55 -26.86
C THR A 27 15.62 5.74 -26.68
N MET A 28 16.92 5.53 -26.89
CA MET A 28 17.93 6.60 -26.84
C MET A 28 17.58 7.73 -27.81
N ILE A 29 17.28 7.43 -29.07
CA ILE A 29 16.92 8.46 -30.06
C ILE A 29 15.63 9.20 -29.63
N LYS A 30 14.63 8.50 -29.12
CA LYS A 30 13.39 9.13 -28.63
C LYS A 30 13.63 10.07 -27.45
N THR A 31 14.61 9.78 -26.60
CA THR A 31 14.95 10.63 -25.46
C THR A 31 15.86 11.81 -25.84
N LEU A 32 16.70 11.67 -26.85
CA LEU A 32 17.58 12.74 -27.32
C LEU A 32 16.86 13.82 -28.16
N PHE A 33 15.82 13.45 -28.88
CA PHE A 33 15.08 14.42 -29.70
C PHE A 33 13.84 14.94 -28.92
N PRO A 34 13.69 16.29 -28.86
CA PRO A 34 12.80 16.97 -27.92
C PRO A 34 11.28 16.83 -28.17
N GLY A 35 10.83 15.85 -28.92
CA GLY A 35 9.43 15.46 -28.99
C GLY A 35 8.91 14.76 -27.73
N GLY A 36 9.82 14.16 -26.94
CA GLY A 36 9.50 13.48 -25.69
C GLY A 36 9.47 14.40 -24.44
N ILE A 37 10.14 15.55 -24.52
CA ILE A 37 10.27 16.47 -23.36
C ILE A 37 9.08 17.44 -23.25
N LYS A 38 8.27 17.58 -24.29
CA LYS A 38 7.12 18.52 -24.30
C LYS A 38 5.84 17.99 -23.66
N ASN A 39 5.74 16.70 -23.36
CA ASN A 39 4.63 16.14 -22.62
C ASN A 39 5.09 15.79 -21.22
N PRO A 40 4.62 16.49 -20.17
CA PRO A 40 5.02 16.23 -18.78
C PRO A 40 4.60 14.85 -18.27
N VAL A 41 3.75 14.15 -18.98
CA VAL A 41 3.39 12.74 -18.71
C VAL A 41 3.39 11.97 -20.03
N PRO A 42 4.54 11.48 -20.52
CA PRO A 42 4.54 10.56 -21.64
C PRO A 42 3.84 9.27 -21.20
N LYS A 43 3.02 8.72 -22.10
CA LYS A 43 2.47 7.36 -21.87
C LYS A 43 3.63 6.40 -21.65
N PRO A 44 3.50 5.37 -20.80
CA PRO A 44 4.57 4.42 -20.49
C PRO A 44 5.24 3.78 -21.72
N SER A 45 4.60 3.87 -22.88
CA SER A 45 5.10 3.39 -24.16
C SER A 45 5.99 4.40 -24.92
N GLU A 46 6.12 5.64 -24.48
CA GLU A 46 6.70 6.73 -25.29
C GLU A 46 8.09 7.20 -24.85
N GLY A 47 8.72 6.59 -23.87
CA GLY A 47 10.08 6.91 -23.45
C GLY A 47 10.29 6.91 -21.95
N ALA A 48 11.49 7.34 -21.51
CA ALA A 48 11.78 7.49 -20.08
C ALA A 48 11.07 8.72 -19.53
N LEU A 49 10.28 8.53 -18.47
CA LEU A 49 9.65 9.57 -17.69
C LEU A 49 10.50 9.86 -16.48
N THR A 50 10.87 11.12 -16.29
CA THR A 50 11.48 11.61 -15.05
C THR A 50 10.54 12.60 -14.40
N VAL A 51 10.21 12.37 -13.13
CA VAL A 51 9.44 13.30 -12.31
C VAL A 51 10.41 14.06 -11.41
N GLN A 52 10.26 15.39 -11.34
CA GLN A 52 11.10 16.25 -10.51
C GLN A 52 10.69 16.20 -9.05
N TYR A 53 10.74 15.01 -8.46
CA TYR A 53 10.44 14.81 -7.05
C TYR A 53 11.47 15.55 -6.16
N PRO A 54 11.07 16.23 -5.07
CA PRO A 54 9.72 16.35 -4.51
C PRO A 54 8.85 17.49 -5.06
N HIS A 55 9.37 18.28 -6.02
CA HIS A 55 8.68 19.46 -6.59
C HIS A 55 7.48 19.08 -7.44
N GLU A 56 7.58 17.94 -8.11
CA GLU A 56 6.48 17.32 -8.86
C GLU A 56 6.23 15.93 -8.28
N LYS A 57 4.98 15.63 -7.94
CA LYS A 57 4.53 14.34 -7.43
C LYS A 57 3.38 13.84 -8.27
N GLU A 58 3.44 12.57 -8.64
CA GLU A 58 2.27 11.91 -9.21
C GLU A 58 1.27 11.59 -8.10
N ALA A 59 0.00 11.86 -8.35
CA ALA A 59 -1.05 11.44 -7.41
C ALA A 59 -1.06 9.91 -7.31
N PRO A 60 -1.02 9.34 -6.09
CA PRO A 60 -1.08 7.90 -5.92
C PRO A 60 -2.42 7.38 -6.46
N PRO A 61 -2.46 6.14 -6.98
CA PRO A 61 -3.70 5.53 -7.41
C PRO A 61 -4.67 5.38 -6.23
N THR A 62 -5.97 5.39 -6.50
CA THR A 62 -7.04 5.32 -5.48
C THR A 62 -6.94 4.12 -4.55
N ARG A 63 -6.27 3.04 -4.97
CA ARG A 63 -6.04 1.83 -4.16
C ARG A 63 -4.56 1.68 -3.77
N ALA A 64 -3.86 2.80 -3.59
CA ALA A 64 -2.48 2.77 -3.08
C ALA A 64 -2.45 2.21 -1.65
N ARG A 65 -1.40 1.45 -1.35
CA ARG A 65 -1.12 0.95 0.00
C ARG A 65 -0.03 1.82 0.63
N GLY A 66 -0.45 2.86 1.31
CA GLY A 66 0.45 3.71 2.09
C GLY A 66 0.40 3.36 3.57
N VAL A 67 0.49 4.36 4.43
CA VAL A 67 0.38 4.19 5.89
C VAL A 67 -1.02 3.67 6.24
N ILE A 68 -1.10 2.84 7.26
CA ILE A 68 -2.38 2.34 7.78
C ILE A 68 -2.87 3.34 8.83
N ALA A 69 -4.08 3.86 8.64
CA ALA A 69 -4.76 4.70 9.61
C ALA A 69 -5.60 3.88 10.57
N LEU A 70 -5.71 4.33 11.81
CA LEU A 70 -6.51 3.72 12.87
C LEU A 70 -7.71 4.58 13.23
N HIS A 71 -8.91 4.03 13.09
CA HIS A 71 -10.11 4.60 13.70
C HIS A 71 -10.27 4.03 15.10
N GLU A 72 -9.75 4.76 16.11
CA GLU A 72 -9.70 4.29 17.50
C GLU A 72 -11.07 3.89 18.04
N GLY A 73 -12.12 4.68 17.75
CA GLY A 73 -13.48 4.42 18.23
C GLY A 73 -14.10 3.10 17.75
N ASN A 74 -13.61 2.54 16.64
CA ASN A 74 -14.06 1.26 16.12
C ASN A 74 -13.23 0.08 16.66
N CYS A 75 -12.03 0.34 17.17
CA CYS A 75 -11.15 -0.73 17.65
C CYS A 75 -11.61 -1.28 18.98
N THR A 76 -11.84 -2.58 19.05
CA THR A 76 -12.26 -3.30 20.26
C THR A 76 -11.13 -4.12 20.89
N ALA A 77 -9.89 -3.85 20.56
CA ALA A 77 -8.73 -4.61 21.03
C ALA A 77 -8.89 -6.13 20.92
N CYS A 78 -9.48 -6.62 19.83
CA CYS A 78 -9.77 -8.05 19.63
C CYS A 78 -8.53 -8.89 19.27
N MET A 79 -7.39 -8.26 19.00
CA MET A 79 -6.11 -8.89 18.68
C MET A 79 -6.07 -9.67 17.35
N LEU A 80 -7.10 -9.61 16.50
CA LEU A 80 -7.13 -10.38 15.25
C LEU A 80 -6.03 -9.90 14.29
N CYS A 81 -5.91 -8.59 14.09
CA CYS A 81 -4.90 -8.02 13.20
C CYS A 81 -3.46 -8.34 13.67
N ALA A 82 -3.20 -8.36 14.98
CA ALA A 82 -1.89 -8.71 15.52
C ALA A 82 -1.57 -10.21 15.35
N ARG A 83 -2.57 -11.09 15.51
CA ARG A 83 -2.39 -12.55 15.35
C ARG A 83 -2.19 -12.98 13.90
N GLU A 84 -2.86 -12.31 12.96
CA GLU A 84 -2.77 -12.62 11.54
C GLU A 84 -1.61 -11.89 10.85
N CYS A 85 -0.90 -11.02 11.59
CA CYS A 85 0.25 -10.32 11.06
C CYS A 85 1.44 -11.27 10.86
N PRO A 86 1.95 -11.46 9.63
CA PRO A 86 3.07 -12.36 9.38
C PRO A 86 4.38 -11.88 9.98
N ASP A 87 4.55 -10.54 10.13
CA ASP A 87 5.79 -9.92 10.61
C ASP A 87 5.73 -9.53 12.10
N TRP A 88 4.61 -9.78 12.77
CA TRP A 88 4.43 -9.49 14.20
C TRP A 88 4.71 -8.03 14.56
N CYS A 89 4.42 -7.11 13.63
CA CYS A 89 4.70 -5.69 13.76
C CYS A 89 3.60 -4.89 14.47
N ILE A 90 2.53 -5.54 14.97
CA ILE A 90 1.38 -4.89 15.60
C ILE A 90 1.34 -5.24 17.09
N TYR A 91 1.39 -4.22 17.93
CA TYR A 91 1.34 -4.35 19.39
C TYR A 91 0.03 -3.76 19.91
N ILE A 92 -0.76 -4.58 20.61
CA ILE A 92 -2.07 -4.16 21.13
C ILE A 92 -2.15 -4.52 22.61
N GLU A 93 -2.54 -3.56 23.41
CA GLU A 93 -2.89 -3.76 24.81
C GLU A 93 -4.31 -3.21 25.02
N GLY A 94 -5.08 -3.88 25.87
CA GLY A 94 -6.42 -3.47 26.18
C GLY A 94 -6.92 -4.10 27.48
N HIS A 95 -7.82 -3.42 28.14
CA HIS A 95 -8.45 -3.87 29.36
C HIS A 95 -9.96 -4.03 29.20
N LYS A 96 -10.58 -4.65 30.20
CA LYS A 96 -12.05 -4.81 30.23
C LYS A 96 -12.68 -3.69 31.03
N GLU A 97 -13.54 -2.92 30.39
CA GLU A 97 -14.29 -1.84 30.98
C GLU A 97 -15.80 -2.19 31.05
N LEU A 98 -16.51 -1.56 31.98
CA LEU A 98 -17.95 -1.67 32.09
C LEU A 98 -18.62 -0.54 31.32
N ALA A 99 -19.14 -0.85 30.15
CA ALA A 99 -19.92 0.11 29.37
C ALA A 99 -21.37 0.20 29.84
N PRO A 100 -22.01 1.37 29.71
CA PRO A 100 -23.42 1.54 30.02
C PRO A 100 -24.27 0.60 29.15
N PRO A 101 -25.44 0.19 29.64
CA PRO A 101 -26.33 -0.71 28.91
C PRO A 101 -26.84 -0.03 27.61
N ARG A 102 -26.98 -0.79 26.53
CA ARG A 102 -27.52 -0.27 25.24
C ARG A 102 -28.99 0.11 25.30
N ARG A 103 -29.73 -0.38 26.34
CA ARG A 103 -31.16 -0.09 26.55
C ARG A 103 -31.36 0.38 27.98
N ALA A 104 -32.28 1.33 28.18
CA ALA A 104 -32.66 1.79 29.50
C ALA A 104 -33.15 0.60 30.37
N GLY A 105 -32.56 0.43 31.56
CA GLY A 105 -32.86 -0.66 32.47
C GLY A 105 -32.11 -1.99 32.22
N GLY A 106 -31.20 -2.03 31.26
CA GLY A 106 -30.33 -3.19 31.00
C GLY A 106 -29.19 -3.31 32.01
N GLN A 107 -28.49 -4.46 32.00
CA GLN A 107 -27.28 -4.63 32.79
C GLN A 107 -26.07 -4.02 32.09
N PRO A 108 -25.08 -3.47 32.82
CA PRO A 108 -23.81 -3.01 32.25
C PRO A 108 -23.08 -4.18 31.59
N ARG A 109 -22.47 -3.94 30.44
CA ARG A 109 -21.77 -4.98 29.68
C ARG A 109 -20.27 -4.76 29.76
N LYS A 110 -19.51 -5.84 29.79
CA LYS A 110 -18.06 -5.79 29.67
C LYS A 110 -17.69 -5.56 28.21
N VAL A 111 -16.97 -4.49 27.94
CA VAL A 111 -16.36 -4.17 26.64
C VAL A 111 -14.86 -4.14 26.81
N ASN A 112 -14.14 -4.43 25.74
CA ASN A 112 -12.70 -4.18 25.72
C ASN A 112 -12.46 -2.73 25.34
N ALA A 113 -11.65 -2.04 26.13
CA ALA A 113 -11.12 -0.71 25.82
C ALA A 113 -9.70 -0.86 25.29
N LEU A 114 -9.34 -0.02 24.34
CA LEU A 114 -8.01 0.02 23.73
C LEU A 114 -7.10 0.93 24.54
N ASP A 115 -6.04 0.38 25.12
CA ASP A 115 -5.03 1.15 25.85
C ASP A 115 -3.89 1.56 24.94
N ARG A 116 -3.39 0.59 24.17
CA ARG A 116 -2.24 0.74 23.29
C ARG A 116 -2.49 0.07 21.96
N PHE A 117 -2.10 0.74 20.90
CA PHE A 117 -2.08 0.18 19.54
C PHE A 117 -0.92 0.79 18.79
N ASP A 118 0.10 0.00 18.54
CA ASP A 118 1.27 0.46 17.80
C ASP A 118 1.50 -0.42 16.58
N ILE A 119 1.99 0.21 15.52
CA ILE A 119 2.49 -0.48 14.33
C ILE A 119 3.97 -0.12 14.15
N ASP A 120 4.82 -1.13 14.10
CA ASP A 120 6.23 -0.96 13.77
C ASP A 120 6.43 -1.00 12.26
N TYR A 121 6.56 0.17 11.65
CA TYR A 121 6.77 0.30 10.21
C TYR A 121 8.19 -0.10 9.77
N SER A 122 9.12 -0.32 10.70
CA SER A 122 10.43 -0.89 10.37
C SER A 122 10.36 -2.38 10.03
N LEU A 123 9.30 -3.06 10.47
CA LEU A 123 9.04 -4.48 10.23
C LEU A 123 7.89 -4.71 9.23
N CYS A 124 6.96 -3.75 9.12
CA CYS A 124 5.75 -3.91 8.34
C CYS A 124 6.04 -4.07 6.83
N MET A 125 5.56 -5.16 6.24
CA MET A 125 5.67 -5.42 4.79
C MET A 125 4.48 -4.89 3.96
N PHE A 126 3.58 -4.12 4.54
CA PHE A 126 2.40 -3.55 3.86
C PHE A 126 1.51 -4.59 3.15
N CYS A 127 1.40 -5.80 3.68
CA CYS A 127 0.60 -6.87 3.08
C CYS A 127 -0.91 -6.60 3.12
N GLY A 128 -1.41 -5.84 4.12
CA GLY A 128 -2.81 -5.46 4.27
C GLY A 128 -3.71 -6.48 4.94
N ILE A 129 -3.20 -7.62 5.38
CA ILE A 129 -4.00 -8.65 6.06
C ILE A 129 -4.70 -8.06 7.29
N CYS A 130 -4.02 -7.17 8.05
CA CYS A 130 -4.59 -6.53 9.22
C CYS A 130 -5.83 -5.67 8.91
N VAL A 131 -5.83 -5.00 7.74
CA VAL A 131 -6.98 -4.20 7.29
C VAL A 131 -8.14 -5.11 6.91
N GLU A 132 -7.87 -6.17 6.13
CA GLU A 132 -8.91 -7.08 5.63
C GLU A 132 -9.52 -7.97 6.73
N VAL A 133 -8.74 -8.35 7.74
CA VAL A 133 -9.21 -9.23 8.83
C VAL A 133 -9.98 -8.46 9.91
N CYS A 134 -9.96 -7.13 9.89
CA CYS A 134 -10.62 -6.31 10.90
C CYS A 134 -12.15 -6.35 10.74
N PRO A 135 -12.91 -6.97 11.67
CA PRO A 135 -14.37 -7.08 11.54
C PRO A 135 -15.12 -5.82 12.00
N PHE A 136 -14.38 -4.79 12.43
CA PHE A 136 -14.93 -3.56 13.00
C PHE A 136 -14.60 -2.33 12.17
N ASP A 137 -13.97 -2.50 11.01
CA ASP A 137 -13.53 -1.40 10.14
C ASP A 137 -12.76 -0.34 10.94
N ALA A 138 -11.75 -0.79 11.68
CA ALA A 138 -10.91 0.08 12.48
C ALA A 138 -9.60 0.48 11.77
N LEU A 139 -9.21 -0.23 10.71
CA LEU A 139 -7.97 0.00 9.98
C LEU A 139 -8.26 0.34 8.52
N PHE A 140 -7.63 1.39 8.01
CA PHE A 140 -7.82 1.89 6.66
C PHE A 140 -6.49 2.14 5.97
N TRP A 141 -6.46 1.98 4.65
CA TRP A 141 -5.34 2.41 3.84
C TRP A 141 -5.40 3.91 3.58
N THR A 142 -4.25 4.56 3.68
CA THR A 142 -4.10 5.94 3.25
C THR A 142 -3.23 6.01 2.00
N PRO A 143 -3.31 7.09 1.22
CA PRO A 143 -2.41 7.31 0.09
C PRO A 143 -1.03 7.81 0.53
N GLU A 144 -0.84 8.11 1.81
CA GLU A 144 0.38 8.69 2.36
C GLU A 144 1.50 7.66 2.44
N TYR A 145 2.67 8.02 1.93
CA TYR A 145 3.86 7.17 1.91
C TYR A 145 5.13 7.88 2.39
N GLU A 146 5.05 9.18 2.69
CA GLU A 146 6.19 10.00 3.10
C GLU A 146 6.31 10.06 4.63
N PHE A 147 6.57 8.93 5.26
CA PHE A 147 6.72 8.80 6.72
C PHE A 147 8.13 8.34 7.13
N SER A 148 9.14 8.61 6.29
CA SER A 148 10.52 8.25 6.61
C SER A 148 11.04 9.03 7.82
N GLU A 149 11.76 8.34 8.70
CA GLU A 149 12.30 8.88 9.94
C GLU A 149 13.82 8.74 9.99
N LEU A 150 14.47 9.57 10.81
CA LEU A 150 15.92 9.53 10.98
C LEU A 150 16.38 8.39 11.90
N ARG A 151 15.49 7.92 12.77
CA ARG A 151 15.78 6.87 13.75
C ARG A 151 14.77 5.74 13.58
N LEU A 152 15.26 4.51 13.65
CA LEU A 152 14.42 3.32 13.54
C LEU A 152 13.30 3.27 14.59
N ALA A 153 13.59 3.76 15.81
CA ALA A 153 12.59 3.81 16.87
C ALA A 153 11.40 4.74 16.58
N ASP A 154 11.60 5.75 15.75
CA ASP A 154 10.56 6.72 15.39
C ASP A 154 9.60 6.17 14.32
N LEU A 155 9.91 4.99 13.73
CA LEU A 155 9.02 4.22 12.86
C LEU A 155 8.00 3.38 13.63
N LEU A 156 8.07 3.34 14.96
CA LEU A 156 7.02 2.79 15.81
C LEU A 156 5.93 3.85 15.96
N HIS A 157 4.83 3.71 15.22
CA HIS A 157 3.73 4.64 15.27
C HIS A 157 2.69 4.17 16.30
N ASP A 158 2.45 5.01 17.28
CA ASP A 158 1.43 4.82 18.30
C ASP A 158 0.00 5.11 17.79
N LYS A 159 -0.99 4.83 18.60
CA LYS A 159 -2.41 4.99 18.25
C LYS A 159 -2.78 6.44 17.91
N GLU A 160 -2.17 7.40 18.56
CA GLU A 160 -2.39 8.83 18.34
C GLU A 160 -1.93 9.20 16.91
N ARG A 161 -0.70 8.82 16.56
CA ARG A 161 -0.13 9.07 15.22
C ARG A 161 -0.88 8.32 14.13
N LEU A 162 -1.29 7.08 14.39
CA LEU A 162 -2.10 6.31 13.44
C LEU A 162 -3.49 6.92 13.24
N SER A 163 -4.07 7.53 14.27
CA SER A 163 -5.36 8.21 14.17
C SER A 163 -5.28 9.53 13.42
N GLU A 164 -4.14 10.22 13.47
CA GLU A 164 -3.91 11.43 12.68
C GLU A 164 -4.03 11.18 11.18
N TRP A 165 -3.67 9.99 10.70
CA TRP A 165 -3.79 9.63 9.29
C TRP A 165 -5.22 9.43 8.80
N MET A 166 -6.22 9.36 9.70
CA MET A 166 -7.61 9.17 9.30
C MET A 166 -8.16 10.28 8.38
N HIS A 167 -7.62 11.50 8.49
CA HIS A 167 -8.05 12.60 7.62
C HIS A 167 -7.60 12.44 6.16
N THR A 168 -6.64 11.55 5.88
CA THR A 168 -6.11 11.28 4.54
C THR A 168 -6.75 10.06 3.89
N VAL A 169 -7.59 9.31 4.62
CA VAL A 169 -8.31 8.15 4.09
C VAL A 169 -9.26 8.61 2.98
N PRO A 170 -9.14 8.10 1.75
CA PRO A 170 -10.05 8.46 0.69
C PRO A 170 -11.45 7.89 0.94
N ASP A 171 -12.48 8.66 0.57
CA ASP A 171 -13.86 8.15 0.55
C ASP A 171 -13.95 7.08 -0.53
N TYR A 172 -14.13 5.84 -0.14
CA TYR A 172 -14.40 4.73 -1.06
C TYR A 172 -15.89 4.71 -1.38
N GLU A 173 -16.31 5.44 -2.43
CA GLU A 173 -17.63 5.28 -3.04
C GLU A 173 -17.69 4.02 -3.93
#